data_c37ead8e4bfcde14bbde584b72b8a222
#
_entry.id   c37ead8e4bfcde14bbde584b72b8a222
#
_cell.length_a   1.000
_cell.length_b   1.000
_cell.length_c   1.000
_cell.angle_alpha   90.00
_cell.angle_beta   90.00
_cell.angle_gamma   90.00
#
_symmetry.space_group_name_H-M   'P 1'
#
loop_
_entity.id
_entity.type
_entity.pdbx_description
1 polymer ?
#
loop_
_entity_poly.entity_id
_entity_poly.type
_entity_poly.pdbx_seq_one_letter_code
_entity_poly.pdbx_strand_id
1 'polypeptide(L)'
;MNFAHGKARLPLSLIVYVLWAAITIGGGIWLSGGQKQSLIEGLSKGPLWNVIAAFLFLVLVIITAGWRDMKFGAPDPMSSLRIMWFPALYVIAFLSMAGLLGLPPLSLMLLIFLSTAFVGLSEETMFRGVLFEALRTRVKIWPAMIWTSILFGSVHILNALTTGEFLNALLQAFTATLSGFAFIAILVRTGSIWPAIIYHALWDFGTFAISASSEASGAASSGEVDRWAFLLPVLLVLPNFLYGM
;
A
#
# COMPACT_ATOMS: atom_id res chain seq x y z
N MET A 1 7.14 30.71 -9.14
CA MET A 1 7.38 30.26 -7.74
C MET A 1 7.95 28.85 -7.80
N ASN A 2 9.13 28.61 -7.22
CA ASN A 2 9.76 27.28 -7.26
C ASN A 2 9.20 26.45 -6.08
N PHE A 3 8.14 25.69 -6.32
CA PHE A 3 7.46 24.87 -5.32
C PHE A 3 8.25 23.61 -4.95
N ALA A 4 9.33 23.31 -5.67
CA ALA A 4 10.09 22.07 -5.50
C ALA A 4 10.84 21.99 -4.14
N HIS A 5 11.36 23.11 -3.62
CA HIS A 5 12.23 23.12 -2.43
C HIS A 5 11.87 24.20 -1.40
N GLY A 6 10.72 24.88 -1.55
CA GLY A 6 10.31 26.02 -0.73
C GLY A 6 9.54 25.66 0.53
N LYS A 7 9.27 26.71 1.36
CA LYS A 7 8.43 26.61 2.57
C LYS A 7 7.02 26.04 2.28
N ALA A 8 6.55 26.07 1.03
CA ALA A 8 5.25 25.60 0.59
C ALA A 8 5.19 24.08 0.30
N ARG A 9 6.34 23.37 0.23
CA ARG A 9 6.37 21.94 -0.14
C ARG A 9 5.51 21.07 0.78
N LEU A 10 5.71 21.15 2.09
CA LEU A 10 4.97 20.34 3.04
C LEU A 10 3.47 20.67 3.10
N PRO A 11 3.02 21.94 3.25
CA PRO A 11 1.60 22.27 3.17
C PRO A 11 0.92 21.78 1.89
N LEU A 12 1.57 21.96 0.73
CA LEU A 12 1.01 21.49 -0.54
C LEU A 12 0.92 19.96 -0.58
N SER A 13 1.93 19.25 -0.08
CA SER A 13 1.91 17.78 -0.02
C SER A 13 0.80 17.24 0.90
N LEU A 14 0.48 17.96 2.00
CA LEU A 14 -0.64 17.60 2.86
C LEU A 14 -2.01 17.83 2.18
N ILE A 15 -2.15 18.92 1.40
CA ILE A 15 -3.35 19.15 0.59
C ILE A 15 -3.50 18.03 -0.46
N VAL A 16 -2.41 17.67 -1.15
CA VAL A 16 -2.38 16.59 -2.13
C VAL A 16 -2.77 15.27 -1.48
N TYR A 17 -2.28 14.99 -0.27
CA TYR A 17 -2.65 13.79 0.49
C TYR A 17 -4.15 13.71 0.77
N VAL A 18 -4.76 14.81 1.22
CA VAL A 18 -6.21 14.87 1.49
C VAL A 18 -7.02 14.66 0.22
N LEU A 19 -6.63 15.30 -0.88
CA LEU A 19 -7.30 15.14 -2.18
C LEU A 19 -7.13 13.72 -2.73
N TRP A 20 -5.92 13.15 -2.64
CA TRP A 20 -5.65 11.77 -3.01
C TRP A 20 -6.50 10.78 -2.22
N ALA A 21 -6.59 10.94 -0.89
CA ALA A 21 -7.44 10.11 -0.04
C ALA A 21 -8.94 10.27 -0.40
N ALA A 22 -9.39 11.48 -0.69
CA ALA A 22 -10.75 11.73 -1.14
C ALA A 22 -11.06 11.06 -2.49
N ILE A 23 -10.12 11.06 -3.45
CA ILE A 23 -10.28 10.36 -4.73
C ILE A 23 -10.30 8.84 -4.50
N THR A 24 -9.38 8.32 -3.68
CA THR A 24 -9.25 6.88 -3.43
C THR A 24 -10.49 6.35 -2.69
N ILE A 25 -10.83 6.91 -1.55
CA ILE A 25 -11.93 6.42 -0.69
C ILE A 25 -13.29 6.93 -1.19
N GLY A 26 -13.42 8.24 -1.42
CA GLY A 26 -14.67 8.83 -1.92
C GLY A 26 -15.04 8.32 -3.30
N GLY A 27 -14.06 8.16 -4.19
CA GLY A 27 -14.26 7.52 -5.49
C GLY A 27 -14.72 6.06 -5.37
N GLY A 28 -14.15 5.29 -4.44
CA GLY A 28 -14.59 3.93 -4.15
C GLY A 28 -16.04 3.86 -3.67
N ILE A 29 -16.44 4.75 -2.74
CA ILE A 29 -17.82 4.87 -2.25
C ILE A 29 -18.77 5.24 -3.39
N TRP A 30 -18.37 6.20 -4.23
CA TRP A 30 -19.20 6.61 -5.38
C TRP A 30 -19.40 5.49 -6.39
N LEU A 31 -18.33 4.76 -6.75
CA LEU A 31 -18.38 3.65 -7.70
C LEU A 31 -19.20 2.46 -7.20
N SER A 32 -19.21 2.21 -5.86
CA SER A 32 -20.04 1.17 -5.24
C SER A 32 -21.51 1.59 -5.04
N GLY A 33 -21.89 2.82 -5.41
CA GLY A 33 -23.21 3.38 -5.10
C GLY A 33 -23.48 3.49 -3.60
N GLY A 34 -22.41 3.64 -2.78
CA GLY A 34 -22.49 3.70 -1.32
C GLY A 34 -22.69 2.35 -0.62
N GLN A 35 -22.69 1.25 -1.37
CA GLN A 35 -22.80 -0.09 -0.81
C GLN A 35 -21.51 -0.52 -0.11
N LYS A 36 -21.64 -1.18 1.04
CA LYS A 36 -20.53 -1.80 1.74
C LYS A 36 -20.16 -3.10 1.05
N GLN A 37 -18.86 -3.31 0.84
CA GLN A 37 -18.33 -4.52 0.22
C GLN A 37 -16.94 -4.83 0.79
N SER A 38 -16.58 -6.12 0.83
CA SER A 38 -15.23 -6.50 1.20
C SER A 38 -14.22 -6.02 0.15
N LEU A 39 -12.95 -5.90 0.52
CA LEU A 39 -11.90 -5.48 -0.42
C LEU A 39 -11.78 -6.46 -1.60
N ILE A 40 -11.84 -7.77 -1.33
CA ILE A 40 -11.76 -8.79 -2.39
C ILE A 40 -12.99 -8.76 -3.31
N GLU A 41 -14.18 -8.51 -2.77
CA GLU A 41 -15.39 -8.34 -3.57
C GLU A 41 -15.30 -7.11 -4.50
N GLY A 42 -14.75 -5.99 -4.00
CA GLY A 42 -14.47 -4.81 -4.81
C GLY A 42 -13.49 -5.11 -5.95
N LEU A 43 -12.41 -5.84 -5.66
CA LEU A 43 -11.41 -6.26 -6.64
C LEU A 43 -11.98 -7.19 -7.70
N SER A 44 -12.94 -8.08 -7.35
CA SER A 44 -13.52 -9.06 -8.28
C SER A 44 -14.49 -8.44 -9.30
N LYS A 45 -15.02 -7.24 -9.01
CA LYS A 45 -15.98 -6.55 -9.89
C LYS A 45 -15.34 -5.81 -11.06
N GLY A 46 -14.06 -5.53 -11.00
CA GLY A 46 -13.33 -4.82 -12.06
C GLY A 46 -12.10 -4.06 -11.55
N PRO A 47 -11.38 -3.35 -12.44
CA PRO A 47 -10.24 -2.54 -12.04
C PRO A 47 -10.63 -1.46 -11.02
N LEU A 48 -9.73 -1.15 -10.09
CA LEU A 48 -9.93 -0.10 -9.10
C LEU A 48 -9.75 1.29 -9.74
N TRP A 49 -10.77 1.75 -10.47
CA TRP A 49 -10.73 3.02 -11.20
C TRP A 49 -10.44 4.24 -10.32
N ASN A 50 -10.91 4.23 -9.08
CA ASN A 50 -10.63 5.25 -8.07
C ASN A 50 -9.13 5.31 -7.72
N VAL A 51 -8.46 4.17 -7.60
CA VAL A 51 -7.01 4.09 -7.34
C VAL A 51 -6.20 4.54 -8.56
N ILE A 52 -6.63 4.12 -9.76
CA ILE A 52 -6.02 4.56 -11.03
C ILE A 52 -6.15 6.09 -11.16
N ALA A 53 -7.33 6.64 -10.90
CA ALA A 53 -7.56 8.09 -10.92
C ALA A 53 -6.70 8.84 -9.89
N ALA A 54 -6.57 8.29 -8.68
CA ALA A 54 -5.72 8.84 -7.63
C ALA A 54 -4.24 8.83 -8.04
N PHE A 55 -3.76 7.79 -8.69
CA PHE A 55 -2.40 7.73 -9.23
C PHE A 55 -2.19 8.76 -10.35
N LEU A 56 -3.10 8.85 -11.31
CA LEU A 56 -3.02 9.85 -12.39
C LEU A 56 -3.06 11.28 -11.85
N PHE A 57 -3.86 11.54 -10.81
CA PHE A 57 -3.85 12.81 -10.09
C PHE A 57 -2.46 13.11 -9.51
N LEU A 58 -1.81 12.15 -8.86
CA LEU A 58 -0.44 12.33 -8.34
C LEU A 58 0.57 12.63 -9.47
N VAL A 59 0.49 11.91 -10.58
CA VAL A 59 1.36 12.17 -11.76
C VAL A 59 1.18 13.59 -12.25
N LEU A 60 -0.07 14.05 -12.39
CA LEU A 60 -0.37 15.42 -12.81
C LEU A 60 0.21 16.45 -11.83
N VAL A 61 0.04 16.25 -10.53
CA VAL A 61 0.58 17.14 -9.48
C VAL A 61 2.10 17.17 -9.53
N ILE A 62 2.76 16.02 -9.61
CA ILE A 62 4.23 15.93 -9.65
C ILE A 62 4.79 16.69 -10.84
N ILE A 63 4.18 16.53 -12.02
CA ILE A 63 4.59 17.21 -13.24
C ILE A 63 4.37 18.72 -13.13
N THR A 64 3.19 19.15 -12.73
CA THR A 64 2.81 20.59 -12.67
C THR A 64 3.55 21.32 -11.55
N ALA A 65 3.80 20.68 -10.42
CA ALA A 65 4.58 21.24 -9.32
C ALA A 65 6.11 21.19 -9.58
N GLY A 66 6.55 20.45 -10.60
CA GLY A 66 7.97 20.30 -10.95
C GLY A 66 8.77 19.50 -9.90
N TRP A 67 8.14 18.54 -9.23
CA TRP A 67 8.78 17.72 -8.23
C TRP A 67 9.64 16.62 -8.88
N ARG A 68 10.96 16.72 -8.76
CA ARG A 68 11.94 15.82 -9.41
C ARG A 68 12.64 14.86 -8.44
N ASP A 69 12.33 14.95 -7.16
CA ASP A 69 12.97 14.22 -6.05
C ASP A 69 12.25 12.90 -5.68
N MET A 70 11.32 12.43 -6.52
CA MET A 70 10.45 11.27 -6.27
C MET A 70 11.15 9.90 -6.27
N LYS A 71 12.46 9.85 -6.51
CA LYS A 71 13.27 8.62 -6.48
C LYS A 71 12.82 7.52 -7.47
N PHE A 72 12.25 7.90 -8.61
CA PHE A 72 11.89 6.94 -9.69
C PHE A 72 13.09 6.43 -10.51
N GLY A 73 14.31 6.80 -10.15
CA GLY A 73 15.54 6.23 -10.73
C GLY A 73 15.75 4.75 -10.34
N ALA A 74 16.66 4.09 -11.05
CA ALA A 74 17.09 2.74 -10.66
C ALA A 74 17.77 2.75 -9.28
N PRO A 75 17.76 1.60 -8.56
CA PRO A 75 18.53 1.44 -7.32
C PRO A 75 20.02 1.74 -7.53
N ASP A 76 20.61 2.49 -6.60
CA ASP A 76 22.02 2.84 -6.65
C ASP A 76 22.66 2.70 -5.25
N PRO A 77 23.64 1.76 -5.09
CA PRO A 77 24.08 0.78 -6.08
C PRO A 77 23.04 -0.36 -6.29
N MET A 78 23.06 -1.01 -7.45
CA MET A 78 22.18 -2.17 -7.73
C MET A 78 22.35 -3.30 -6.72
N SER A 79 23.52 -3.44 -6.10
CA SER A 79 23.78 -4.40 -5.02
C SER A 79 22.93 -4.15 -3.77
N SER A 80 22.33 -2.97 -3.60
CA SER A 80 21.40 -2.65 -2.51
C SER A 80 20.13 -3.49 -2.56
N LEU A 81 19.76 -4.03 -3.75
CA LEU A 81 18.64 -4.96 -3.89
C LEU A 81 18.80 -6.26 -3.08
N ARG A 82 20.00 -6.54 -2.55
CA ARG A 82 20.19 -7.69 -1.64
C ARG A 82 19.28 -7.66 -0.43
N ILE A 83 18.85 -6.47 0.03
CA ILE A 83 17.90 -6.37 1.14
C ILE A 83 16.53 -6.97 0.83
N MET A 84 16.20 -7.16 -0.45
CA MET A 84 14.92 -7.72 -0.86
C MET A 84 14.79 -9.23 -0.66
N TRP A 85 15.88 -9.94 -0.28
CA TRP A 85 15.83 -11.38 -0.05
C TRP A 85 14.80 -11.78 1.01
N PHE A 86 14.75 -11.04 2.12
CA PHE A 86 13.82 -11.33 3.20
C PHE A 86 12.36 -10.98 2.83
N PRO A 87 12.04 -9.77 2.31
CA PRO A 87 10.75 -9.47 1.71
C PRO A 87 10.28 -10.50 0.66
N ALA A 88 11.18 -10.99 -0.19
CA ALA A 88 10.85 -11.98 -1.22
C ALA A 88 10.35 -13.31 -0.64
N LEU A 89 10.82 -13.73 0.55
CA LEU A 89 10.33 -14.94 1.21
C LEU A 89 8.83 -14.86 1.51
N TYR A 90 8.33 -13.69 1.89
CA TYR A 90 6.88 -13.51 2.14
C TYR A 90 6.07 -13.66 0.86
N VAL A 91 6.54 -13.04 -0.23
CA VAL A 91 5.87 -13.17 -1.54
C VAL A 91 5.81 -14.64 -1.96
N ILE A 92 6.93 -15.35 -1.85
CA ILE A 92 7.01 -16.79 -2.17
C ILE A 92 6.04 -17.58 -1.26
N ALA A 93 6.02 -17.31 0.04
CA ALA A 93 5.14 -18.00 0.99
C ALA A 93 3.66 -17.75 0.68
N PHE A 94 3.26 -16.51 0.38
CA PHE A 94 1.88 -16.17 0.04
C PHE A 94 1.44 -16.84 -1.27
N LEU A 95 2.24 -16.77 -2.31
CA LEU A 95 1.93 -17.41 -3.59
C LEU A 95 1.89 -18.94 -3.48
N SER A 96 2.78 -19.54 -2.67
CA SER A 96 2.75 -20.97 -2.39
C SER A 96 1.48 -21.36 -1.64
N MET A 97 1.08 -20.57 -0.62
CA MET A 97 -0.16 -20.81 0.12
C MET A 97 -1.39 -20.70 -0.80
N ALA A 98 -1.48 -19.66 -1.62
CA ALA A 98 -2.57 -19.52 -2.59
C ALA A 98 -2.62 -20.72 -3.55
N GLY A 99 -1.46 -21.19 -4.01
CA GLY A 99 -1.36 -22.39 -4.87
C GLY A 99 -1.86 -23.67 -4.18
N LEU A 100 -1.53 -23.84 -2.89
CA LEU A 100 -1.99 -25.00 -2.10
C LEU A 100 -3.50 -24.99 -1.82
N LEU A 101 -4.10 -23.81 -1.67
CA LEU A 101 -5.54 -23.65 -1.49
C LEU A 101 -6.34 -23.83 -2.79
N GLY A 102 -5.69 -23.83 -3.94
CA GLY A 102 -6.30 -23.86 -5.26
C GLY A 102 -6.51 -22.47 -5.84
N LEU A 103 -5.74 -22.16 -6.91
CA LEU A 103 -5.78 -20.82 -7.52
C LEU A 103 -7.16 -20.51 -8.12
N PRO A 104 -7.67 -19.29 -7.94
CA PRO A 104 -8.87 -18.84 -8.62
C PRO A 104 -8.65 -18.72 -10.14
N PRO A 105 -9.71 -18.50 -10.94
CA PRO A 105 -9.58 -18.34 -12.39
C PRO A 105 -8.51 -17.30 -12.78
N LEU A 106 -7.77 -17.57 -13.85
CA LEU A 106 -6.69 -16.69 -14.32
C LEU A 106 -7.16 -15.25 -14.54
N SER A 107 -8.38 -15.05 -15.04
CA SER A 107 -8.97 -13.72 -15.23
C SER A 107 -9.05 -12.93 -13.93
N LEU A 108 -9.45 -13.56 -12.82
CA LEU A 108 -9.50 -12.94 -11.49
C LEU A 108 -8.09 -12.68 -10.97
N MET A 109 -7.16 -13.61 -11.14
CA MET A 109 -5.75 -13.42 -10.77
C MET A 109 -5.12 -12.22 -11.48
N LEU A 110 -5.36 -12.07 -12.79
CA LEU A 110 -4.87 -10.93 -13.58
C LEU A 110 -5.50 -9.62 -13.12
N LEU A 111 -6.78 -9.62 -12.76
CA LEU A 111 -7.48 -8.45 -12.25
C LEU A 111 -6.94 -8.02 -10.87
N ILE A 112 -6.73 -8.97 -9.96
CA ILE A 112 -6.10 -8.72 -8.66
C ILE A 112 -4.69 -8.14 -8.87
N PHE A 113 -3.87 -8.77 -9.73
CA PHE A 113 -2.51 -8.31 -10.00
C PHE A 113 -2.49 -6.88 -10.55
N LEU A 114 -3.33 -6.56 -11.53
CA LEU A 114 -3.42 -5.22 -12.10
C LEU A 114 -3.82 -4.19 -11.04
N SER A 115 -4.84 -4.53 -10.24
CA SER A 115 -5.35 -3.63 -9.19
C SER A 115 -4.29 -3.37 -8.11
N THR A 116 -3.63 -4.41 -7.61
CA THR A 116 -2.58 -4.27 -6.58
C THR A 116 -1.33 -3.58 -7.12
N ALA A 117 -1.01 -3.73 -8.41
CA ALA A 117 0.04 -2.95 -9.05
C ALA A 117 -0.26 -1.45 -9.01
N PHE A 118 -1.50 -1.04 -9.31
CA PHE A 118 -1.90 0.37 -9.19
C PHE A 118 -2.00 0.84 -7.74
N VAL A 119 -2.38 -0.02 -6.78
CA VAL A 119 -2.32 0.31 -5.35
C VAL A 119 -0.87 0.61 -4.95
N GLY A 120 0.07 -0.28 -5.23
CA GLY A 120 1.48 -0.06 -4.94
C GLY A 120 2.04 1.20 -5.61
N LEU A 121 1.73 1.44 -6.89
CA LEU A 121 2.12 2.66 -7.61
C LEU A 121 1.56 3.92 -6.95
N SER A 122 0.26 3.94 -6.66
CA SER A 122 -0.44 5.10 -6.10
C SER A 122 0.03 5.41 -4.69
N GLU A 123 0.05 4.41 -3.82
CA GLU A 123 0.36 4.59 -2.41
C GLU A 123 1.84 4.89 -2.18
N GLU A 124 2.75 4.15 -2.82
CA GLU A 124 4.18 4.43 -2.66
C GLU A 124 4.54 5.82 -3.22
N THR A 125 3.96 6.21 -4.36
CA THR A 125 4.16 7.57 -4.90
C THR A 125 3.67 8.63 -3.91
N MET A 126 2.48 8.44 -3.30
CA MET A 126 1.95 9.41 -2.33
C MET A 126 2.81 9.46 -1.06
N PHE A 127 3.10 8.31 -0.47
CA PHE A 127 3.74 8.29 0.85
C PHE A 127 5.25 8.40 0.78
N ARG A 128 5.94 7.69 -0.12
CA ARG A 128 7.41 7.68 -0.22
C ARG A 128 7.93 8.78 -1.15
N GLY A 129 7.20 9.06 -2.22
CA GLY A 129 7.53 10.17 -3.14
C GLY A 129 7.13 11.53 -2.57
N VAL A 130 5.84 11.74 -2.34
CA VAL A 130 5.29 13.08 -2.03
C VAL A 130 5.48 13.45 -0.55
N LEU A 131 4.93 12.66 0.39
CA LEU A 131 4.92 13.02 1.82
C LEU A 131 6.28 12.87 2.48
N PHE A 132 6.97 11.75 2.28
CA PHE A 132 8.27 11.52 2.90
C PHE A 132 9.29 12.56 2.46
N GLU A 133 9.41 12.82 1.15
CA GLU A 133 10.33 13.84 0.65
C GLU A 133 9.95 15.25 1.12
N ALA A 134 8.64 15.56 1.22
CA ALA A 134 8.19 16.83 1.81
C ALA A 134 8.56 16.97 3.29
N LEU A 135 8.36 15.92 4.09
CA LEU A 135 8.75 15.90 5.51
C LEU A 135 10.26 16.05 5.67
N ARG A 136 11.05 15.40 4.80
CA ARG A 136 12.52 15.53 4.78
C ARG A 136 13.03 16.96 4.61
N THR A 137 12.22 17.84 4.03
CA THR A 137 12.58 19.28 3.96
C THR A 137 12.49 20.00 5.31
N ARG A 138 11.87 19.39 6.33
CA ARG A 138 11.56 20.04 7.62
C ARG A 138 12.16 19.32 8.82
N VAL A 139 12.27 17.99 8.74
CA VAL A 139 12.72 17.16 9.86
C VAL A 139 13.78 16.16 9.42
N LYS A 140 14.49 15.61 10.40
CA LYS A 140 15.48 14.54 10.19
C LYS A 140 14.80 13.27 9.70
N ILE A 141 15.60 12.30 9.22
CA ILE A 141 15.12 11.08 8.59
C ILE A 141 14.16 10.27 9.49
N TRP A 142 14.52 10.03 10.74
CA TRP A 142 13.71 9.23 11.66
C TRP A 142 12.32 9.81 11.93
N PRO A 143 12.16 11.08 12.31
CA PRO A 143 10.84 11.69 12.40
C PRO A 143 10.07 11.66 11.08
N ALA A 144 10.73 11.86 9.92
CA ALA A 144 10.05 11.76 8.63
C ALA A 144 9.53 10.34 8.37
N MET A 145 10.31 9.30 8.67
CA MET A 145 9.89 7.90 8.56
C MET A 145 8.68 7.61 9.45
N ILE A 146 8.74 8.02 10.73
CA ILE A 146 7.67 7.77 11.71
C ILE A 146 6.38 8.46 11.27
N TRP A 147 6.42 9.77 10.96
CA TRP A 147 5.22 10.50 10.58
C TRP A 147 4.61 10.01 9.28
N THR A 148 5.44 9.69 8.28
CA THR A 148 4.93 9.13 7.02
C THR A 148 4.27 7.77 7.24
N SER A 149 4.86 6.91 8.09
CA SER A 149 4.28 5.60 8.39
C SER A 149 2.97 5.70 9.17
N ILE A 150 2.86 6.65 10.11
CA ILE A 150 1.61 6.91 10.83
C ILE A 150 0.53 7.42 9.86
N LEU A 151 0.86 8.36 8.97
CA LEU A 151 -0.08 8.86 7.95
C LEU A 151 -0.50 7.73 6.98
N PHE A 152 0.42 6.86 6.60
CA PHE A 152 0.14 5.69 5.77
C PHE A 152 -0.83 4.72 6.47
N GLY A 153 -0.57 4.39 7.72
CA GLY A 153 -1.49 3.54 8.48
C GLY A 153 -2.84 4.20 8.70
N SER A 154 -2.86 5.49 9.09
CA SER A 154 -4.10 6.19 9.45
C SER A 154 -5.11 6.27 8.31
N VAL A 155 -4.68 6.37 7.05
CA VAL A 155 -5.61 6.41 5.91
C VAL A 155 -6.39 5.10 5.75
N HIS A 156 -5.83 3.97 6.19
CA HIS A 156 -6.50 2.67 6.13
C HIS A 156 -7.70 2.55 7.08
N ILE A 157 -7.79 3.42 8.11
CA ILE A 157 -9.00 3.49 8.95
C ILE A 157 -10.23 3.88 8.11
N LEU A 158 -10.02 4.67 7.05
CA LEU A 158 -11.08 5.08 6.14
C LEU A 158 -11.69 3.92 5.35
N ASN A 159 -11.00 2.76 5.27
CA ASN A 159 -11.58 1.55 4.68
C ASN A 159 -12.84 1.08 5.41
N ALA A 160 -13.02 1.43 6.69
CA ALA A 160 -14.27 1.20 7.40
C ALA A 160 -15.48 1.89 6.73
N LEU A 161 -15.25 2.99 5.99
CA LEU A 161 -16.31 3.67 5.25
C LEU A 161 -16.79 2.87 4.03
N THR A 162 -15.94 2.03 3.47
CA THR A 162 -16.24 1.19 2.30
C THR A 162 -16.64 -0.23 2.68
N THR A 163 -16.02 -0.81 3.73
CA THR A 163 -16.29 -2.17 4.17
C THR A 163 -17.36 -2.28 5.26
N GLY A 164 -17.53 -1.25 6.08
CA GLY A 164 -18.37 -1.29 7.28
C GLY A 164 -17.68 -1.94 8.49
N GLU A 165 -16.43 -2.42 8.37
CA GLU A 165 -15.71 -3.22 9.36
C GLU A 165 -14.65 -2.40 10.09
N PHE A 166 -15.06 -1.64 11.11
CA PHE A 166 -14.15 -0.71 11.79
C PHE A 166 -12.96 -1.39 12.49
N LEU A 167 -13.17 -2.53 13.16
CA LEU A 167 -12.09 -3.23 13.86
C LEU A 167 -11.03 -3.77 12.90
N ASN A 168 -11.46 -4.32 11.75
CA ASN A 168 -10.55 -4.79 10.70
C ASN A 168 -9.78 -3.61 10.08
N ALA A 169 -10.44 -2.48 9.85
CA ALA A 169 -9.78 -1.27 9.37
C ALA A 169 -8.76 -0.71 10.38
N LEU A 170 -9.05 -0.79 11.68
CA LEU A 170 -8.12 -0.38 12.73
C LEU A 170 -6.89 -1.31 12.80
N LEU A 171 -7.10 -2.62 12.70
CA LEU A 171 -6.02 -3.60 12.62
C LEU A 171 -5.16 -3.38 11.37
N GLN A 172 -5.82 -3.16 10.23
CA GLN A 172 -5.13 -2.83 8.97
C GLN A 172 -4.31 -1.54 9.11
N ALA A 173 -4.85 -0.49 9.74
CA ALA A 173 -4.12 0.75 9.99
C ALA A 173 -2.87 0.54 10.83
N PHE A 174 -2.94 -0.29 11.86
CA PHE A 174 -1.80 -0.63 12.70
C PHE A 174 -0.73 -1.40 11.91
N THR A 175 -1.12 -2.46 11.21
CA THR A 175 -0.19 -3.26 10.40
C THR A 175 0.38 -2.48 9.23
N ALA A 176 -0.42 -1.61 8.58
CA ALA A 176 0.05 -0.70 7.54
C ALA A 176 1.07 0.31 8.08
N THR A 177 0.91 0.82 9.32
CA THR A 177 1.93 1.67 9.94
C THR A 177 3.28 0.96 10.04
N LEU A 178 3.30 -0.30 10.47
CA LEU A 178 4.52 -1.10 10.56
C LEU A 178 5.11 -1.39 9.18
N SER A 179 4.28 -1.78 8.21
CA SER A 179 4.69 -2.00 6.81
C SER A 179 5.21 -0.71 6.19
N GLY A 180 4.58 0.41 6.51
CA GLY A 180 4.97 1.75 6.08
C GLY A 180 6.42 2.07 6.40
N PHE A 181 6.86 1.70 7.60
CA PHE A 181 8.23 1.88 8.02
C PHE A 181 9.20 1.01 7.21
N ALA A 182 8.85 -0.27 6.98
CA ALA A 182 9.64 -1.18 6.17
C ALA A 182 9.80 -0.68 4.72
N PHE A 183 8.74 -0.19 4.09
CA PHE A 183 8.81 0.35 2.73
C PHE A 183 9.69 1.60 2.63
N ILE A 184 9.63 2.51 3.63
CA ILE A 184 10.54 3.66 3.67
C ILE A 184 12.00 3.19 3.86
N ALA A 185 12.24 2.19 4.69
CA ALA A 185 13.58 1.63 4.88
C ALA A 185 14.14 1.04 3.58
N ILE A 186 13.31 0.38 2.77
CA ILE A 186 13.67 -0.09 1.43
C ILE A 186 14.05 1.09 0.53
N LEU A 187 13.21 2.15 0.46
CA LEU A 187 13.52 3.36 -0.30
C LEU A 187 14.86 3.98 0.12
N VAL A 188 15.07 4.16 1.43
CA VAL A 188 16.28 4.82 1.95
C VAL A 188 17.55 4.02 1.65
N ARG A 189 17.47 2.68 1.73
CA ARG A 189 18.61 1.79 1.50
C ARG A 189 18.91 1.55 0.03
N THR A 190 17.91 1.62 -0.84
CA THR A 190 18.08 1.39 -2.29
C THR A 190 18.22 2.69 -3.10
N GLY A 191 17.85 3.82 -2.53
CA GLY A 191 17.79 5.10 -3.25
C GLY A 191 16.71 5.16 -4.34
N SER A 192 15.84 4.14 -4.41
CA SER A 192 14.81 3.99 -5.45
C SER A 192 13.46 3.63 -4.83
N ILE A 193 12.38 4.18 -5.38
CA ILE A 193 11.01 3.87 -4.96
C ILE A 193 10.52 2.53 -5.54
N TRP A 194 11.10 2.07 -6.65
CA TRP A 194 10.64 0.88 -7.38
C TRP A 194 10.65 -0.41 -6.56
N PRO A 195 11.69 -0.72 -5.76
CA PRO A 195 11.65 -1.92 -4.92
C PRO A 195 10.52 -1.91 -3.89
N ALA A 196 10.17 -0.74 -3.35
CA ALA A 196 9.03 -0.59 -2.44
C ALA A 196 7.70 -0.78 -3.17
N ILE A 197 7.53 -0.16 -4.35
CA ILE A 197 6.33 -0.31 -5.21
C ILE A 197 6.11 -1.79 -5.55
N ILE A 198 7.15 -2.47 -6.05
CA ILE A 198 7.04 -3.86 -6.47
C ILE A 198 6.72 -4.76 -5.28
N TYR A 199 7.40 -4.54 -4.15
CA TYR A 199 7.16 -5.36 -2.96
C TYR A 199 5.75 -5.16 -2.40
N HIS A 200 5.28 -3.91 -2.31
CA HIS A 200 3.92 -3.58 -1.86
C HIS A 200 2.87 -4.25 -2.77
N ALA A 201 3.00 -4.06 -4.08
CA ALA A 201 2.09 -4.66 -5.06
C ALA A 201 2.05 -6.20 -4.95
N LEU A 202 3.20 -6.85 -4.77
CA LEU A 202 3.28 -8.30 -4.65
C LEU A 202 2.81 -8.82 -3.28
N TRP A 203 3.01 -8.05 -2.20
CA TRP A 203 2.45 -8.34 -0.89
C TRP A 203 0.91 -8.37 -0.96
N ASP A 204 0.31 -7.30 -1.49
CA ASP A 204 -1.13 -7.21 -1.64
C ASP A 204 -1.67 -8.29 -2.59
N PHE A 205 -0.99 -8.49 -3.72
CA PHE A 205 -1.35 -9.55 -4.65
C PHE A 205 -1.37 -10.92 -3.96
N GLY A 206 -0.35 -11.25 -3.19
CA GLY A 206 -0.26 -12.52 -2.48
C GLY A 206 -1.35 -12.70 -1.43
N THR A 207 -1.64 -11.66 -0.64
CA THR A 207 -2.68 -11.71 0.39
C THR A 207 -4.08 -11.81 -0.22
N PHE A 208 -4.38 -11.06 -1.29
CA PHE A 208 -5.66 -11.17 -2.01
C PHE A 208 -5.79 -12.48 -2.78
N ALA A 209 -4.68 -13.02 -3.33
CA ALA A 209 -4.69 -14.34 -3.94
C ALA A 209 -5.05 -15.44 -2.93
N ILE A 210 -4.52 -15.39 -1.70
CA ILE A 210 -4.90 -16.31 -0.62
C ILE A 210 -6.39 -16.17 -0.29
N SER A 211 -6.89 -14.95 -0.13
CA SER A 211 -8.31 -14.71 0.16
C SER A 211 -9.22 -15.27 -0.93
N ALA A 212 -8.92 -14.98 -2.21
CA ALA A 212 -9.69 -15.48 -3.34
C ALA A 212 -9.61 -17.00 -3.48
N SER A 213 -8.45 -17.62 -3.21
CA SER A 213 -8.28 -19.08 -3.21
C SER A 213 -9.08 -19.74 -2.08
N SER A 214 -9.09 -19.12 -0.89
CA SER A 214 -9.85 -19.60 0.26
C SER A 214 -11.37 -19.56 0.03
N GLU A 215 -11.88 -18.50 -0.60
CA GLU A 215 -13.28 -18.40 -1.00
C GLU A 215 -13.63 -19.46 -2.06
N ALA A 216 -12.79 -19.63 -3.08
CA ALA A 216 -13.02 -20.60 -4.17
C ALA A 216 -13.01 -22.05 -3.68
N SER A 217 -12.19 -22.39 -2.70
CA SER A 217 -12.08 -23.74 -2.12
C SER A 217 -13.16 -24.03 -1.06
N GLY A 218 -13.97 -23.05 -0.65
CA GLY A 218 -14.90 -23.16 0.46
C GLY A 218 -14.22 -23.30 1.83
N ALA A 219 -12.91 -23.05 1.89
CA ALA A 219 -12.12 -23.09 3.13
C ALA A 219 -12.35 -21.82 4.00
N ALA A 220 -13.02 -20.81 3.45
CA ALA A 220 -13.52 -19.66 4.22
C ALA A 220 -14.58 -20.17 5.20
N SER A 221 -14.14 -20.54 6.40
CA SER A 221 -14.92 -21.26 7.38
C SER A 221 -16.05 -20.38 7.96
N SER A 222 -17.22 -20.99 8.09
CA SER A 222 -18.34 -20.60 8.96
C SER A 222 -18.04 -20.82 10.46
N GLY A 223 -16.77 -20.84 10.87
CA GLY A 223 -16.37 -21.07 12.26
C GLY A 223 -16.13 -19.75 13.02
N GLU A 224 -16.30 -19.78 14.34
CA GLU A 224 -15.86 -18.70 15.23
C GLU A 224 -14.42 -18.33 14.86
N VAL A 225 -14.21 -17.05 14.54
CA VAL A 225 -12.87 -16.52 14.29
C VAL A 225 -12.07 -16.68 15.58
N ASP A 226 -11.12 -17.60 15.58
CA ASP A 226 -10.23 -17.79 16.72
C ASP A 226 -9.60 -16.44 17.07
N ARG A 227 -9.63 -16.08 18.37
CA ARG A 227 -9.05 -14.82 18.86
C ARG A 227 -7.59 -14.63 18.43
N TRP A 228 -6.88 -15.72 18.21
CA TRP A 228 -5.50 -15.72 17.72
C TRP A 228 -5.39 -15.38 16.24
N ALA A 229 -6.41 -15.70 15.43
CA ALA A 229 -6.43 -15.31 14.01
C ALA A 229 -6.42 -13.80 13.82
N PHE A 230 -6.95 -13.03 14.78
CA PHE A 230 -6.88 -11.57 14.77
C PHE A 230 -5.46 -11.03 14.92
N LEU A 231 -4.55 -11.77 15.57
CA LEU A 231 -3.14 -11.35 15.72
C LEU A 231 -2.26 -11.75 14.53
N LEU A 232 -2.74 -12.63 13.65
CA LEU A 232 -1.95 -13.15 12.53
C LEU A 232 -1.40 -12.03 11.61
N PRO A 233 -2.16 -11.00 11.22
CA PRO A 233 -1.63 -9.90 10.42
C PRO A 233 -0.47 -9.16 11.10
N VAL A 234 -0.55 -8.98 12.43
CA VAL A 234 0.53 -8.33 13.20
C VAL A 234 1.78 -9.20 13.21
N LEU A 235 1.61 -10.51 13.46
CA LEU A 235 2.73 -11.47 13.49
C LEU A 235 3.41 -11.59 12.13
N LEU A 236 2.65 -11.44 11.04
CA LEU A 236 3.20 -11.45 9.68
C LEU A 236 3.99 -10.18 9.36
N VAL A 237 3.54 -9.01 9.81
CA VAL A 237 4.17 -7.73 9.48
C VAL A 237 5.36 -7.40 10.39
N LEU A 238 5.31 -7.80 11.66
CA LEU A 238 6.32 -7.46 12.66
C LEU A 238 7.76 -7.82 12.26
N PRO A 239 8.06 -9.02 11.69
CA PRO A 239 9.43 -9.32 11.27
C PRO A 239 9.93 -8.42 10.13
N ASN A 240 9.07 -8.01 9.18
CA ASN A 240 9.43 -7.04 8.14
C ASN A 240 9.74 -5.67 8.73
N PHE A 241 8.94 -5.22 9.71
CA PHE A 241 9.21 -3.99 10.43
C PHE A 241 10.58 -4.04 11.14
N LEU A 242 10.85 -5.10 11.89
CA LEU A 242 12.13 -5.27 12.59
C LEU A 242 13.31 -5.37 11.62
N TYR A 243 13.13 -6.01 10.47
CA TYR A 243 14.16 -6.05 9.43
C TYR A 243 14.41 -4.68 8.78
N GLY A 244 13.39 -3.83 8.73
CA GLY A 244 13.49 -2.45 8.24
C GLY A 244 14.26 -1.50 9.17
N MET A 245 14.22 -1.74 10.48
CA MET A 245 14.95 -0.95 11.49
C MET A 245 16.46 -1.14 11.41
#